data_6f09424bb28d30c10dd7bf41ba073a12
#
_entry.id   6f09424bb28d30c10dd7bf41ba073a12
#
_cell.length_a   1.000
_cell.length_b   1.000
_cell.length_c   1.000
_cell.angle_alpha   90.00
_cell.angle_beta   90.00
_cell.angle_gamma   90.00
#
_symmetry.space_group_name_H-M   'P 1'
#
loop_
_entity.id
_entity.type
_entity.pdbx_description
1 polymer ?
#
loop_
_entity_poly.entity_id
_entity_poly.type
_entity_poly.pdbx_seq_one_letter_code
_entity_poly.pdbx_strand_id
1 'polypeptide(L)'
;HVVMYAGNGETVEAQSSRTGIVHGTVNTNNAVWAVRILEDTPSTVSGIYGSDISEVNATLLQYGQSLGTFKITHYCGGSCCNDEWAGVTATGAPLVEGDTIAVDPTVIPYGTKVIINGHIFTATDCGGAIKGNRIDVYVNDHNRANQLGVYYTDVYVLK
;
A
#
# COMPACT_ATOMS: atom_id res chain seq x y z
N HIS A 1 17.89 -6.31 -2.99
CA HIS A 1 18.17 -7.29 -1.93
C HIS A 1 16.83 -7.76 -1.34
N VAL A 2 16.54 -9.04 -1.45
CA VAL A 2 15.32 -9.65 -0.92
C VAL A 2 15.70 -10.56 0.24
N VAL A 3 15.06 -10.33 1.38
CA VAL A 3 15.24 -11.12 2.60
C VAL A 3 13.91 -11.76 2.95
N MET A 4 13.88 -13.07 3.13
CA MET A 4 12.71 -13.81 3.62
C MET A 4 12.93 -14.22 5.07
N TYR A 5 11.94 -13.98 5.91
CA TYR A 5 11.95 -14.47 7.28
C TYR A 5 11.65 -15.97 7.31
N ALA A 6 12.56 -16.75 7.90
CA ALA A 6 12.46 -18.20 7.96
C ALA A 6 11.88 -18.72 9.28
N GLY A 7 11.55 -17.83 10.23
CA GLY A 7 11.13 -18.20 11.59
C GLY A 7 12.30 -18.18 12.58
N ASN A 8 12.00 -18.24 13.88
CA ASN A 8 12.99 -18.33 14.97
C ASN A 8 14.09 -17.23 14.95
N GLY A 9 13.81 -16.05 14.41
CA GLY A 9 14.81 -14.98 14.30
C GLY A 9 15.79 -15.15 13.13
N GLU A 10 15.55 -16.10 12.24
CA GLU A 10 16.38 -16.36 11.07
C GLU A 10 15.80 -15.78 9.78
N THR A 11 16.68 -15.48 8.85
CA THR A 11 16.35 -15.02 7.50
C THR A 11 17.01 -15.89 6.44
N VAL A 12 16.39 -15.94 5.27
CA VAL A 12 16.98 -16.51 4.05
C VAL A 12 17.12 -15.37 3.04
N GLU A 13 18.34 -15.16 2.57
CA GLU A 13 18.68 -14.00 1.74
C GLU A 13 19.33 -14.44 0.42
N ALA A 14 18.86 -13.87 -0.68
CA ALA A 14 19.56 -13.92 -1.96
C ALA A 14 20.53 -12.73 -2.04
N GLN A 15 21.80 -12.90 -1.71
CA GLN A 15 22.76 -11.80 -1.60
C GLN A 15 23.42 -11.43 -2.93
N SER A 16 23.99 -12.39 -3.62
CA SER A 16 24.66 -12.16 -4.90
C SER A 16 24.85 -13.47 -5.68
N SER A 17 25.22 -13.37 -6.95
CA SER A 17 25.60 -14.54 -7.75
C SER A 17 26.84 -15.27 -7.23
N ARG A 18 27.67 -14.63 -6.41
CA ARG A 18 28.87 -15.22 -5.81
C ARG A 18 28.56 -15.96 -4.50
N THR A 19 27.70 -15.38 -3.64
CA THR A 19 27.37 -15.91 -2.32
C THR A 19 26.14 -16.81 -2.34
N GLY A 20 25.30 -16.69 -3.38
CA GLY A 20 24.07 -17.47 -3.49
C GLY A 20 23.04 -17.12 -2.42
N ILE A 21 22.34 -18.15 -1.95
CA ILE A 21 21.37 -18.05 -0.87
C ILE A 21 22.10 -18.29 0.45
N VAL A 22 21.95 -17.38 1.39
CA VAL A 22 22.55 -17.46 2.73
C VAL A 22 21.50 -17.39 3.81
N HIS A 23 21.80 -18.02 4.95
CA HIS A 23 21.02 -17.85 6.18
C HIS A 23 21.62 -16.72 7.01
N GLY A 24 20.79 -15.85 7.52
CA GLY A 24 21.15 -14.74 8.37
C GLY A 24 20.25 -14.64 9.60
N THR A 25 20.48 -13.63 10.41
CA THR A 25 19.61 -13.27 11.53
C THR A 25 18.85 -11.98 11.24
N VAL A 26 17.64 -11.85 11.78
CA VAL A 26 16.83 -10.66 11.61
C VAL A 26 17.56 -9.44 12.17
N ASN A 27 17.85 -8.46 11.30
CA ASN A 27 18.35 -7.16 11.71
C ASN A 27 17.20 -6.15 11.70
N THR A 28 16.61 -5.93 12.87
CA THR A 28 15.46 -5.02 13.03
C THR A 28 15.81 -3.55 12.91
N ASN A 29 17.09 -3.18 13.00
CA ASN A 29 17.51 -1.78 12.96
C ASN A 29 17.39 -1.15 11.57
N ASN A 30 17.38 -1.96 10.51
CA ASN A 30 17.29 -1.50 9.11
C ASN A 30 16.14 -2.16 8.34
N ALA A 31 15.25 -2.90 9.01
CA ALA A 31 14.08 -3.48 8.37
C ALA A 31 13.06 -2.39 8.07
N VAL A 32 12.89 -2.07 6.80
CA VAL A 32 11.92 -1.05 6.33
C VAL A 32 10.54 -1.69 6.10
N TRP A 33 10.49 -2.99 5.81
CA TRP A 33 9.26 -3.72 5.50
C TRP A 33 9.36 -5.20 5.87
N ALA A 34 8.31 -5.75 6.46
CA ALA A 34 8.08 -7.18 6.54
C ALA A 34 6.69 -7.49 5.97
N VAL A 35 6.62 -8.25 4.88
CA VAL A 35 5.36 -8.73 4.30
C VAL A 35 5.27 -10.23 4.53
N ARG A 36 4.17 -10.68 5.10
CA ARG A 36 3.88 -12.11 5.22
C ARG A 36 3.34 -12.62 3.89
N ILE A 37 4.01 -13.62 3.33
CA ILE A 37 3.69 -14.18 2.00
C ILE A 37 2.78 -15.41 2.13
N LEU A 38 2.65 -15.99 3.33
CA LEU A 38 1.87 -17.20 3.54
C LEU A 38 0.56 -16.88 4.27
N GLU A 39 -0.55 -17.44 3.76
CA GLU A 39 -1.84 -17.38 4.47
C GLU A 39 -1.74 -18.17 5.78
N ASP A 40 -2.12 -17.53 6.87
CA ASP A 40 -2.28 -18.22 8.14
C ASP A 40 -3.52 -19.12 8.09
N THR A 41 -3.33 -20.41 8.04
CA THR A 41 -4.31 -21.29 8.66
C THR A 41 -4.29 -20.99 10.16
N PRO A 42 -5.45 -20.83 10.82
CA PRO A 42 -5.51 -20.53 12.25
C PRO A 42 -5.00 -21.73 13.05
N SER A 43 -3.70 -21.86 13.15
CA SER A 43 -3.05 -22.74 14.12
C SER A 43 -2.74 -21.88 15.32
N THR A 44 -3.37 -22.19 16.43
CA THR A 44 -3.10 -21.67 17.77
C THR A 44 -1.59 -21.70 18.05
N VAL A 45 -0.90 -20.64 17.74
CA VAL A 45 0.45 -20.40 18.26
C VAL A 45 0.30 -19.64 19.57
N SER A 46 0.06 -20.38 20.63
CA SER A 46 0.23 -19.90 22.00
C SER A 46 1.73 -19.90 22.31
N GLY A 47 2.27 -18.73 22.53
CA GLY A 47 3.57 -18.57 23.16
C GLY A 47 4.64 -17.89 22.31
N ILE A 48 5.14 -16.80 22.87
CA ILE A 48 6.39 -16.11 22.61
C ILE A 48 6.29 -15.00 21.53
N TYR A 49 5.56 -13.91 21.80
CA TYR A 49 5.97 -12.55 21.42
C TYR A 49 5.16 -11.56 22.27
N GLY A 50 5.88 -10.71 23.02
CA GLY A 50 5.27 -9.64 23.82
C GLY A 50 4.60 -8.59 22.93
N SER A 51 3.60 -7.93 23.49
CA SER A 51 2.89 -6.68 23.13
C SER A 51 2.70 -6.25 21.66
N ASP A 52 3.51 -6.69 20.70
CA ASP A 52 3.48 -6.18 19.32
C ASP A 52 2.49 -6.93 18.39
N ILE A 53 1.97 -8.09 18.82
CA ILE A 53 0.97 -8.86 18.04
C ILE A 53 -0.38 -8.14 17.98
N SER A 54 -0.68 -7.28 18.93
CA SER A 54 -1.96 -6.57 18.97
C SER A 54 -2.11 -5.57 17.82
N GLU A 55 -1.04 -4.89 17.41
CA GLU A 55 -1.08 -3.93 16.29
C GLU A 55 -1.14 -4.64 14.93
N VAL A 56 -0.38 -5.70 14.74
CA VAL A 56 -0.40 -6.48 13.49
C VAL A 56 -1.76 -7.16 13.30
N ASN A 57 -2.35 -7.75 14.34
CA ASN A 57 -3.69 -8.32 14.29
C ASN A 57 -4.77 -7.25 14.09
N ALA A 58 -4.63 -6.06 14.70
CA ALA A 58 -5.57 -4.96 14.50
C ALA A 58 -5.55 -4.49 13.04
N THR A 59 -4.38 -4.42 12.41
CA THR A 59 -4.25 -4.05 10.99
C THR A 59 -4.87 -5.12 10.08
N LEU A 60 -4.61 -6.41 10.31
CA LEU A 60 -5.19 -7.51 9.52
C LEU A 60 -6.72 -7.59 9.66
N LEU A 61 -7.26 -7.26 10.83
CA LEU A 61 -8.72 -7.22 11.06
C LEU A 61 -9.41 -6.07 10.32
N GLN A 62 -8.67 -5.09 9.81
CA GLN A 62 -9.22 -3.96 9.04
C GLN A 62 -9.39 -4.26 7.55
N TYR A 63 -8.75 -5.31 7.03
CA TYR A 63 -8.92 -5.71 5.64
C TYR A 63 -10.31 -6.29 5.43
N GLY A 64 -11.05 -5.66 4.54
CA GLY A 64 -12.36 -6.13 4.08
C GLY A 64 -12.23 -6.92 2.79
N GLN A 65 -13.18 -6.71 1.90
CA GLN A 65 -13.21 -7.39 0.61
C GLN A 65 -12.02 -6.99 -0.27
N SER A 66 -11.37 -7.97 -0.90
CA SER A 66 -10.40 -7.72 -1.95
C SER A 66 -11.11 -7.19 -3.20
N LEU A 67 -10.59 -6.12 -3.77
CA LEU A 67 -11.02 -5.56 -5.06
C LEU A 67 -10.16 -6.08 -6.22
N GLY A 68 -9.14 -6.88 -5.92
CA GLY A 68 -8.16 -7.38 -6.88
C GLY A 68 -7.00 -6.43 -7.11
N THR A 69 -6.23 -6.70 -8.17
CA THR A 69 -5.01 -5.95 -8.50
C THR A 69 -5.32 -4.67 -9.27
N PHE A 70 -4.77 -3.56 -8.82
CA PHE A 70 -4.90 -2.23 -9.43
C PHE A 70 -3.54 -1.72 -9.91
N LYS A 71 -3.59 -0.92 -11.00
CA LYS A 71 -2.48 -0.09 -11.44
C LYS A 71 -2.47 1.19 -10.61
N ILE A 72 -1.38 1.45 -9.90
CA ILE A 72 -1.21 2.64 -9.06
C ILE A 72 -0.30 3.63 -9.79
N THR A 73 -0.75 4.87 -9.88
CA THR A 73 -0.03 6.04 -10.39
C THR A 73 -0.07 7.16 -9.36
N HIS A 74 0.61 8.27 -9.62
CA HIS A 74 0.68 9.39 -8.68
C HIS A 74 0.45 10.72 -9.39
N TYR A 75 -0.24 11.66 -8.75
CA TYR A 75 -0.50 12.99 -9.28
C TYR A 75 -0.28 14.08 -8.21
N CYS A 76 -0.02 15.31 -8.65
CA CYS A 76 0.06 16.47 -7.76
C CYS A 76 -1.15 17.39 -7.93
N GLY A 77 -1.37 18.28 -6.98
CA GLY A 77 -2.49 19.23 -6.98
C GLY A 77 -2.32 20.44 -7.90
N GLY A 78 -1.23 20.52 -8.67
CA GLY A 78 -0.98 21.61 -9.60
C GLY A 78 -1.67 21.47 -10.94
N SER A 79 -1.72 22.55 -11.72
CA SER A 79 -2.31 22.58 -13.07
C SER A 79 -1.63 21.63 -14.06
N CYS A 80 -0.39 21.20 -13.76
CA CYS A 80 0.32 20.19 -14.56
C CYS A 80 -0.31 18.78 -14.52
N CYS A 81 -1.13 18.49 -13.48
CA CYS A 81 -1.82 17.20 -13.31
C CYS A 81 -3.36 17.34 -13.29
N ASN A 82 -3.89 18.52 -12.96
CA ASN A 82 -5.32 18.77 -12.72
C ASN A 82 -5.93 19.88 -13.58
N ASP A 83 -5.19 20.44 -14.53
CA ASP A 83 -5.65 21.54 -15.39
C ASP A 83 -6.36 22.66 -14.58
N GLU A 84 -7.63 22.99 -14.93
CA GLU A 84 -8.45 24.01 -14.26
C GLU A 84 -8.99 23.57 -12.88
N TRP A 85 -8.93 22.30 -12.53
CA TRP A 85 -9.42 21.71 -11.27
C TRP A 85 -8.34 21.64 -10.18
N ALA A 86 -7.23 22.38 -10.35
CA ALA A 86 -6.13 22.38 -9.41
C ALA A 86 -6.59 22.76 -7.99
N GLY A 87 -6.18 21.95 -7.01
CA GLY A 87 -6.38 22.22 -5.58
C GLY A 87 -7.64 21.66 -4.95
N VAL A 88 -8.58 21.08 -5.73
CA VAL A 88 -9.81 20.46 -5.20
C VAL A 88 -10.02 19.06 -5.80
N THR A 89 -10.66 18.19 -5.02
CA THR A 89 -11.08 16.87 -5.50
C THR A 89 -12.44 16.94 -6.21
N ALA A 90 -12.79 15.90 -6.95
CA ALA A 90 -14.11 15.79 -7.60
C ALA A 90 -15.29 15.83 -6.62
N THR A 91 -15.09 15.49 -5.35
CA THR A 91 -16.10 15.59 -4.29
C THR A 91 -16.13 16.96 -3.61
N GLY A 92 -15.23 17.88 -3.96
CA GLY A 92 -15.06 19.17 -3.29
C GLY A 92 -14.26 19.09 -1.97
N ALA A 93 -13.77 17.91 -1.60
CA ALA A 93 -12.90 17.77 -0.43
C ALA A 93 -11.50 18.33 -0.73
N PRO A 94 -10.75 18.76 0.30
CA PRO A 94 -9.35 19.16 0.11
C PRO A 94 -8.48 17.99 -0.32
N LEU A 95 -7.44 18.28 -1.11
CA LEU A 95 -6.37 17.32 -1.43
C LEU A 95 -5.50 17.12 -0.19
N VAL A 96 -5.36 15.87 0.26
CA VAL A 96 -4.56 15.49 1.44
C VAL A 96 -3.59 14.39 1.06
N GLU A 97 -2.29 14.67 1.14
CA GLU A 97 -1.26 13.64 0.93
C GLU A 97 -1.36 12.55 1.98
N GLY A 98 -1.30 11.29 1.53
CA GLY A 98 -1.49 10.13 2.40
C GLY A 98 -2.93 9.73 2.67
N ASP A 99 -3.93 10.47 2.12
CA ASP A 99 -5.35 10.11 2.24
C ASP A 99 -6.09 10.12 0.90
N THR A 100 -5.88 11.15 0.07
CA THR A 100 -6.64 11.34 -1.17
C THR A 100 -6.18 10.42 -2.30
N ILE A 101 -7.14 9.73 -2.91
CA ILE A 101 -6.95 9.00 -4.16
C ILE A 101 -8.03 9.34 -5.18
N ALA A 102 -7.62 9.38 -6.46
CA ALA A 102 -8.51 9.41 -7.61
C ALA A 102 -8.79 7.98 -8.08
N VAL A 103 -10.04 7.69 -8.36
CA VAL A 103 -10.55 6.36 -8.71
C VAL A 103 -11.54 6.44 -9.87
N ASP A 104 -11.92 5.28 -10.41
CA ASP A 104 -13.16 5.15 -11.18
C ASP A 104 -14.33 4.97 -10.20
N PRO A 105 -15.25 5.94 -10.06
CA PRO A 105 -16.34 5.87 -9.09
C PRO A 105 -17.37 4.76 -9.39
N THR A 106 -17.31 4.16 -10.58
CA THR A 106 -18.13 2.97 -10.92
C THR A 106 -17.54 1.68 -10.36
N VAL A 107 -16.26 1.68 -10.01
CA VAL A 107 -15.53 0.55 -9.41
C VAL A 107 -15.36 0.75 -7.90
N ILE A 108 -14.91 1.94 -7.50
CA ILE A 108 -14.74 2.33 -6.10
C ILE A 108 -15.56 3.60 -5.86
N PRO A 109 -16.74 3.51 -5.23
CA PRO A 109 -17.58 4.68 -4.96
C PRO A 109 -16.85 5.73 -4.09
N TYR A 110 -17.16 7.00 -4.31
CA TYR A 110 -16.61 8.08 -3.47
C TYR A 110 -16.94 7.87 -1.99
N GLY A 111 -16.01 8.24 -1.12
CA GLY A 111 -16.09 8.04 0.32
C GLY A 111 -15.63 6.65 0.77
N THR A 112 -15.43 5.71 -0.16
CA THR A 112 -14.89 4.39 0.19
C THR A 112 -13.46 4.54 0.70
N LYS A 113 -13.17 3.90 1.84
CA LYS A 113 -11.80 3.75 2.32
C LYS A 113 -11.22 2.45 1.83
N VAL A 114 -10.03 2.50 1.28
CA VAL A 114 -9.31 1.34 0.77
C VAL A 114 -7.92 1.23 1.39
N ILE A 115 -7.41 0.01 1.45
CA ILE A 115 -6.06 -0.29 1.92
C ILE A 115 -5.20 -0.62 0.70
N ILE A 116 -4.11 0.11 0.54
CA ILE A 116 -3.09 -0.07 -0.50
C ILE A 116 -1.74 -0.21 0.20
N ASN A 117 -1.08 -1.36 0.08
CA ASN A 117 0.20 -1.63 0.75
C ASN A 117 0.19 -1.33 2.27
N GLY A 118 -0.90 -1.68 2.96
CA GLY A 118 -1.04 -1.46 4.41
C GLY A 118 -1.42 -0.04 4.82
N HIS A 119 -1.54 0.90 3.87
CA HIS A 119 -1.94 2.28 4.13
C HIS A 119 -3.39 2.53 3.72
N ILE A 120 -4.13 3.30 4.52
CA ILE A 120 -5.55 3.61 4.29
C ILE A 120 -5.65 4.91 3.50
N PHE A 121 -6.42 4.86 2.40
CA PHE A 121 -6.75 6.00 1.56
C PHE A 121 -8.25 6.17 1.43
N THR A 122 -8.69 7.39 1.14
CA THR A 122 -10.10 7.72 0.92
C THR A 122 -10.32 8.11 -0.55
N ALA A 123 -11.27 7.45 -1.21
CA ALA A 123 -11.65 7.75 -2.59
C ALA A 123 -12.49 9.04 -2.64
N THR A 124 -11.85 10.17 -2.96
CA THR A 124 -12.53 11.49 -3.03
C THR A 124 -12.36 12.17 -4.36
N ASP A 125 -11.55 11.60 -5.26
CA ASP A 125 -11.25 12.22 -6.53
C ASP A 125 -11.47 11.26 -7.71
N CYS A 126 -11.46 11.79 -8.93
CA CYS A 126 -11.50 11.04 -10.16
C CYS A 126 -10.64 11.73 -11.23
N GLY A 127 -10.39 11.04 -12.33
CA GLY A 127 -9.70 11.60 -13.49
C GLY A 127 -10.20 10.98 -14.78
N GLY A 128 -10.10 11.74 -15.88
CA GLY A 128 -10.52 11.26 -17.20
C GLY A 128 -9.80 9.96 -17.62
N ALA A 129 -8.53 9.82 -17.24
CA ALA A 129 -7.69 8.64 -17.52
C ALA A 129 -7.78 7.56 -16.42
N ILE A 130 -8.47 7.82 -15.30
CA ILE A 130 -8.58 6.89 -14.17
C ILE A 130 -9.86 6.09 -14.35
N LYS A 131 -9.73 4.92 -15.02
CA LYS A 131 -10.85 4.04 -15.36
C LYS A 131 -10.53 2.59 -14.99
N GLY A 132 -11.58 1.85 -14.58
CA GLY A 132 -11.46 0.45 -14.18
C GLY A 132 -10.53 0.29 -12.97
N ASN A 133 -9.66 -0.73 -13.03
CA ASN A 133 -8.71 -1.06 -11.96
C ASN A 133 -7.47 -0.15 -12.01
N ARG A 134 -7.68 1.15 -11.94
CA ARG A 134 -6.63 2.17 -11.84
C ARG A 134 -6.92 3.14 -10.70
N ILE A 135 -5.90 3.44 -9.93
CA ILE A 135 -5.91 4.42 -8.83
C ILE A 135 -4.77 5.40 -9.07
N ASP A 136 -5.04 6.69 -8.82
CA ASP A 136 -4.03 7.75 -8.83
C ASP A 136 -3.92 8.34 -7.44
N VAL A 137 -2.75 8.23 -6.82
CA VAL A 137 -2.50 8.64 -5.43
C VAL A 137 -2.01 10.08 -5.42
N TYR A 138 -2.67 10.92 -4.63
CA TYR A 138 -2.26 12.31 -4.47
C TYR A 138 -0.97 12.44 -3.67
N VAL A 139 -0.07 13.27 -4.16
CA VAL A 139 1.14 13.74 -3.47
C VAL A 139 1.31 15.24 -3.66
N ASN A 140 1.92 15.93 -2.68
CA ASN A 140 2.05 17.37 -2.69
C ASN A 140 3.04 17.89 -3.76
N ASP A 141 4.01 17.06 -4.16
CA ASP A 141 5.12 17.46 -5.04
C ASP A 141 5.11 16.71 -6.38
N HIS A 142 5.21 17.46 -7.48
CA HIS A 142 5.19 16.91 -8.83
C HIS A 142 6.38 16.00 -9.13
N ASN A 143 7.58 16.38 -8.68
CA ASN A 143 8.78 15.57 -8.92
C ASN A 143 8.69 14.26 -8.15
N ARG A 144 8.11 14.28 -6.93
CA ARG A 144 7.84 13.08 -6.15
C ARG A 144 6.83 12.17 -6.85
N ALA A 145 5.76 12.72 -7.44
CA ALA A 145 4.82 11.94 -8.23
C ALA A 145 5.53 11.16 -9.36
N ASN A 146 6.42 11.83 -10.08
CA ASN A 146 7.21 11.22 -11.15
C ASN A 146 8.19 10.15 -10.63
N GLN A 147 8.82 10.37 -9.47
CA GLN A 147 9.78 9.43 -8.87
C GLN A 147 9.12 8.15 -8.35
N LEU A 148 7.91 8.25 -7.81
CA LEU A 148 7.14 7.09 -7.33
C LEU A 148 6.71 6.16 -8.46
N GLY A 149 6.61 6.68 -9.67
CA GLY A 149 6.37 5.90 -10.88
C GLY A 149 5.04 5.17 -10.89
N VAL A 150 5.05 3.98 -11.48
CA VAL A 150 3.88 3.13 -11.67
C VAL A 150 4.16 1.74 -11.13
N TYR A 151 3.21 1.21 -10.34
CA TYR A 151 3.28 -0.17 -9.87
C TYR A 151 1.90 -0.83 -9.83
N TYR A 152 1.87 -2.14 -9.55
CA TYR A 152 0.63 -2.92 -9.42
C TYR A 152 0.60 -3.56 -8.04
N THR A 153 -0.56 -3.51 -7.38
CA THR A 153 -0.77 -4.13 -6.07
C THR A 153 -2.24 -4.45 -5.85
N ASP A 154 -2.50 -5.35 -4.92
CA ASP A 154 -3.86 -5.67 -4.51
C ASP A 154 -4.43 -4.58 -3.61
N VAL A 155 -5.71 -4.29 -3.81
CA VAL A 155 -6.46 -3.27 -3.10
C VAL A 155 -7.59 -3.93 -2.33
N TYR A 156 -7.80 -3.48 -1.09
CA TYR A 156 -8.82 -4.02 -0.21
C TYR A 156 -9.72 -2.89 0.29
N VAL A 157 -11.00 -3.16 0.47
CA VAL A 157 -11.89 -2.23 1.18
C VAL A 157 -11.54 -2.28 2.67
N LEU A 158 -11.54 -1.12 3.35
CA LEU A 158 -11.49 -1.07 4.81
C LEU A 158 -12.82 -1.58 5.37
N LYS A 159 -12.75 -2.44 6.41
CA LYS A 159 -13.95 -2.90 7.15
C LYS A 159 -14.55 -1.79 7.98
#